data_6ec8d0b99ee3a333c2c86f096e059392
#
_entry.id   6ec8d0b99ee3a333c2c86f096e059392
#
_cell.length_a   1.000
_cell.length_b   1.000
_cell.length_c   1.000
_cell.angle_alpha   90.00
_cell.angle_beta   90.00
_cell.angle_gamma   90.00
#
_symmetry.space_group_name_H-M   'P 1'
#
loop_
_entity.id
_entity.type
_entity.pdbx_description
1 polymer ?
#
loop_
_entity_poly.entity_id
_entity_poly.type
_entity_poly.pdbx_seq_one_letter_code
_entity_poly.pdbx_strand_id
1 'polypeptide(L)'
;VFTTVILLPFSRQLEQLARRLIKSEPKKEHFAFLDPLLLRTPGVAVSECVNMTVQMGQTARRNVLLAIEQLSDYQESRETEILENEDKLDIYEDRLGGYLVEISQHGISIADSRTVSRLLHAIGDFERLGDHALNLQESARELHEKELHFSAAAEAELEVLLSALRDILDQALN
;
A
#
# COMPACT_ATOMS: atom_id res chain seq x y z
N VAL A 1 21.84 11.40 29.95
CA VAL A 1 22.11 10.01 29.50
C VAL A 1 20.89 9.12 29.75
N PHE A 2 20.13 9.25 30.86
CA PHE A 2 18.95 8.41 31.15
C PHE A 2 17.74 8.70 30.25
N THR A 3 17.52 9.94 29.88
CA THR A 3 16.41 10.37 29.00
C THR A 3 16.56 9.89 27.57
N THR A 4 17.77 9.75 27.06
CA THR A 4 18.05 9.31 25.70
C THR A 4 17.71 7.82 25.50
N VAL A 5 17.99 6.98 26.50
CA VAL A 5 17.74 5.54 26.44
C VAL A 5 16.24 5.22 26.47
N ILE A 6 15.44 6.04 27.18
CA ILE A 6 13.98 5.86 27.28
C ILE A 6 13.27 6.35 26.01
N LEU A 7 13.83 7.35 25.31
CA LEU A 7 13.21 7.92 24.11
C LEU A 7 13.57 7.17 22.81
N LEU A 8 14.63 6.36 22.80
CA LEU A 8 15.07 5.61 21.61
C LEU A 8 13.99 4.67 21.02
N PRO A 9 13.24 3.88 21.82
CA PRO A 9 12.16 3.07 21.26
C PRO A 9 10.94 3.88 20.83
N PHE A 10 10.78 5.12 21.34
CA PHE A 10 9.68 6.01 20.98
C PHE A 10 9.97 6.85 19.73
N SER A 11 11.23 6.98 19.31
CA SER A 11 11.58 7.79 18.13
C SER A 11 10.96 7.25 16.85
N ARG A 12 10.91 5.94 16.67
CA ARG A 12 10.27 5.29 15.51
C ARG A 12 8.75 5.49 15.49
N GLN A 13 8.10 5.41 16.64
CA GLN A 13 6.66 5.64 16.76
C GLN A 13 6.32 7.14 16.60
N LEU A 14 7.16 8.04 17.07
CA LEU A 14 7.02 9.48 16.88
C LEU A 14 7.27 9.89 15.41
N GLU A 15 8.18 9.23 14.72
CA GLU A 15 8.43 9.46 13.30
C GLU A 15 7.24 9.00 12.45
N GLN A 16 6.68 7.83 12.71
CA GLN A 16 5.45 7.35 12.07
C GLN A 16 4.26 8.25 12.40
N LEU A 17 4.14 8.71 13.65
CA LEU A 17 3.10 9.67 14.05
C LEU A 17 3.31 11.05 13.39
N ALA A 18 4.55 11.51 13.29
CA ALA A 18 4.88 12.76 12.61
C ALA A 18 4.61 12.68 11.10
N ARG A 19 4.94 11.57 10.45
CA ARG A 19 4.60 11.32 9.03
C ARG A 19 3.08 11.26 8.81
N ARG A 20 2.30 10.70 9.75
CA ARG A 20 0.82 10.73 9.73
C ARG A 20 0.23 12.12 9.96
N LEU A 21 0.90 12.97 10.73
CA LEU A 21 0.43 14.34 11.05
C LEU A 21 0.88 15.38 10.02
N ILE A 22 2.02 15.18 9.36
CA ILE A 22 2.53 16.02 8.28
C ILE A 22 2.07 15.40 6.95
N LYS A 23 0.75 15.29 6.78
CA LYS A 23 0.14 14.89 5.51
C LYS A 23 0.42 16.00 4.50
N SER A 24 1.44 15.82 3.65
CA SER A 24 1.61 16.64 2.45
C SER A 24 0.32 16.59 1.66
N GLU A 25 -0.27 17.72 1.30
CA GLU A 25 -1.46 17.74 0.47
C GLU A 25 -1.16 16.95 -0.83
N PRO A 26 -1.87 15.86 -1.12
CA PRO A 26 -1.63 15.08 -2.32
C PRO A 26 -1.91 15.95 -3.55
N LYS A 27 -1.07 15.85 -4.57
CA LYS A 27 -1.34 16.45 -5.88
C LYS A 27 -2.75 16.04 -6.30
N LYS A 28 -3.62 17.03 -6.48
CA LYS A 28 -5.07 16.91 -6.74
C LYS A 28 -5.47 16.09 -7.98
N GLU A 29 -4.51 15.57 -8.77
CA GLU A 29 -4.77 15.05 -10.11
C GLU A 29 -5.29 13.60 -10.15
N HIS A 30 -5.04 12.76 -9.14
CA HIS A 30 -5.44 11.34 -9.20
C HIS A 30 -6.84 11.03 -8.67
N PHE A 31 -7.46 11.93 -7.92
CA PHE A 31 -8.75 11.71 -7.26
C PHE A 31 -9.89 12.60 -7.79
N ALA A 32 -9.71 13.19 -8.97
CA ALA A 32 -10.76 14.00 -9.64
C ALA A 32 -12.04 13.19 -9.95
N PHE A 33 -11.95 11.85 -9.90
CA PHE A 33 -13.05 10.93 -10.20
C PHE A 33 -13.96 10.63 -9.00
N LEU A 34 -13.56 10.94 -7.76
CA LEU A 34 -14.44 10.86 -6.59
C LEU A 34 -15.31 12.13 -6.50
N ASP A 35 -16.07 12.38 -7.58
CA ASP A 35 -16.94 13.55 -7.68
C ASP A 35 -18.19 13.32 -6.83
N PRO A 36 -18.50 14.20 -5.87
CA PRO A 36 -19.77 14.15 -5.12
C PRO A 36 -21.02 14.14 -6.01
N LEU A 37 -20.93 14.62 -7.26
CA LEU A 37 -22.04 14.55 -8.22
C LEU A 37 -22.38 13.12 -8.61
N LEU A 38 -21.42 12.19 -8.62
CA LEU A 38 -21.64 10.77 -8.93
C LEU A 38 -22.47 10.06 -7.84
N LEU A 39 -22.55 10.60 -6.64
CA LEU A 39 -23.41 10.06 -5.59
C LEU A 39 -24.91 10.12 -5.96
N ARG A 40 -25.29 10.97 -6.94
CA ARG A 40 -26.64 10.99 -7.51
C ARG A 40 -26.93 9.77 -8.41
N THR A 41 -25.89 9.08 -8.86
CA THR A 41 -25.96 7.86 -9.66
C THR A 41 -25.08 6.77 -9.03
N PRO A 42 -25.51 6.18 -7.90
CA PRO A 42 -24.66 5.33 -7.07
C PRO A 42 -24.03 4.15 -7.82
N GLY A 43 -24.74 3.54 -8.77
CA GLY A 43 -24.18 2.44 -9.58
C GLY A 43 -22.96 2.86 -10.43
N VAL A 44 -22.95 4.12 -10.94
CA VAL A 44 -21.78 4.66 -11.66
C VAL A 44 -20.65 4.94 -10.68
N ALA A 45 -20.95 5.50 -9.50
CA ALA A 45 -19.97 5.73 -8.45
C ALA A 45 -19.28 4.42 -8.01
N VAL A 46 -20.05 3.34 -7.81
CA VAL A 46 -19.51 2.01 -7.48
C VAL A 46 -18.60 1.49 -8.59
N SER A 47 -19.01 1.62 -9.87
CA SER A 47 -18.18 1.20 -10.99
C SER A 47 -16.84 1.94 -11.04
N GLU A 48 -16.84 3.24 -10.73
CA GLU A 48 -15.60 4.02 -10.66
C GLU A 48 -14.72 3.59 -9.49
N CYS A 49 -15.32 3.29 -8.32
CA CYS A 49 -14.59 2.73 -7.19
C CYS A 49 -13.94 1.38 -7.53
N VAL A 50 -14.58 0.53 -8.33
CA VAL A 50 -13.97 -0.72 -8.82
C VAL A 50 -12.70 -0.42 -9.62
N ASN A 51 -12.76 0.51 -10.58
CA ASN A 51 -11.60 0.89 -11.39
C ASN A 51 -10.44 1.40 -10.52
N MET A 52 -10.75 2.25 -9.54
CA MET A 52 -9.74 2.80 -8.63
C MET A 52 -9.14 1.73 -7.72
N THR A 53 -9.95 0.78 -7.24
CA THR A 53 -9.46 -0.35 -6.42
C THR A 53 -8.51 -1.24 -7.23
N VAL A 54 -8.78 -1.46 -8.52
CA VAL A 54 -7.85 -2.18 -9.41
C VAL A 54 -6.52 -1.44 -9.56
N GLN A 55 -6.55 -0.11 -9.74
CA GLN A 55 -5.32 0.70 -9.80
C GLN A 55 -4.53 0.64 -8.48
N MET A 56 -5.21 0.72 -7.34
CA MET A 56 -4.60 0.53 -6.02
C MET A 56 -3.91 -0.82 -5.90
N GLY A 57 -4.58 -1.91 -6.29
CA GLY A 57 -4.02 -3.26 -6.29
C GLY A 57 -2.78 -3.39 -7.18
N GLN A 58 -2.78 -2.77 -8.37
CA GLN A 58 -1.61 -2.72 -9.25
C GLN A 58 -0.44 -1.97 -8.60
N THR A 59 -0.72 -0.87 -7.90
CA THR A 59 0.31 -0.12 -7.16
C THR A 59 0.88 -0.96 -6.01
N ALA A 60 0.04 -1.61 -5.22
CA ALA A 60 0.46 -2.49 -4.13
C ALA A 60 1.33 -3.65 -4.64
N ARG A 61 0.89 -4.33 -5.72
CA ARG A 61 1.68 -5.38 -6.38
C ARG A 61 3.05 -4.87 -6.82
N ARG A 62 3.10 -3.73 -7.52
CA ARG A 62 4.36 -3.12 -7.95
C ARG A 62 5.27 -2.85 -6.75
N ASN A 63 4.73 -2.32 -5.67
CA ASN A 63 5.49 -1.98 -4.47
C ASN A 63 6.14 -3.21 -3.82
N VAL A 64 5.39 -4.32 -3.70
CA VAL A 64 5.93 -5.59 -3.18
C VAL A 64 7.04 -6.13 -4.10
N LEU A 65 6.86 -6.09 -5.43
CA LEU A 65 7.87 -6.57 -6.37
C LEU A 65 9.17 -5.75 -6.30
N LEU A 66 9.05 -4.42 -6.21
CA LEU A 66 10.21 -3.54 -6.03
C LEU A 66 10.95 -3.83 -4.72
N ALA A 67 10.20 -4.03 -3.63
CA ALA A 67 10.78 -4.34 -2.32
C ALA A 67 11.50 -5.71 -2.30
N ILE A 68 10.97 -6.69 -3.04
CA ILE A 68 11.64 -7.99 -3.24
C ILE A 68 12.97 -7.80 -3.98
N GLU A 69 12.99 -7.01 -5.05
CA GLU A 69 14.21 -6.74 -5.82
C GLU A 69 15.28 -6.04 -4.99
N GLN A 70 14.89 -5.19 -4.03
CA GLN A 70 15.81 -4.50 -3.12
C GLN A 70 16.62 -5.45 -2.23
N LEU A 71 16.10 -6.64 -1.92
CA LEU A 71 16.81 -7.62 -1.08
C LEU A 71 18.08 -8.16 -1.74
N SER A 72 18.13 -8.21 -3.07
CA SER A 72 19.27 -8.71 -3.84
C SER A 72 20.10 -7.60 -4.51
N ASP A 73 19.45 -6.50 -4.88
CA ASP A 73 20.07 -5.38 -5.60
C ASP A 73 19.50 -4.06 -5.08
N TYR A 74 20.10 -3.53 -4.01
CA TYR A 74 19.62 -2.31 -3.36
C TYR A 74 19.93 -1.08 -4.22
N GLN A 75 18.90 -0.23 -4.41
CA GLN A 75 19.00 1.04 -5.14
C GLN A 75 18.17 2.13 -4.43
N GLU A 76 18.77 3.28 -4.14
CA GLU A 76 18.09 4.41 -3.49
C GLU A 76 16.90 4.95 -4.30
N SER A 77 16.96 4.88 -5.63
CA SER A 77 15.86 5.30 -6.50
C SER A 77 14.63 4.39 -6.33
N ARG A 78 14.84 3.10 -6.13
CA ARG A 78 13.78 2.12 -5.85
C ARG A 78 13.17 2.34 -4.47
N GLU A 79 13.98 2.63 -3.46
CA GLU A 79 13.49 2.98 -2.13
C GLU A 79 12.56 4.21 -2.21
N THR A 80 12.97 5.26 -2.91
CA THR A 80 12.15 6.46 -3.11
C THR A 80 10.80 6.10 -3.76
N GLU A 81 10.80 5.26 -4.79
CA GLU A 81 9.58 4.83 -5.46
C GLU A 81 8.67 4.01 -4.53
N ILE A 82 9.24 3.14 -3.69
CA ILE A 82 8.49 2.34 -2.71
C ILE A 82 7.78 3.24 -1.70
N LEU A 83 8.48 4.25 -1.18
CA LEU A 83 7.92 5.22 -0.24
C LEU A 83 6.80 6.06 -0.88
N GLU A 84 7.01 6.53 -2.13
CA GLU A 84 5.97 7.27 -2.86
C GLU A 84 4.73 6.42 -3.18
N ASN A 85 4.91 5.13 -3.42
CA ASN A 85 3.80 4.22 -3.67
C ASN A 85 3.03 3.89 -2.39
N GLU A 86 3.71 3.79 -1.26
CA GLU A 86 3.07 3.60 0.05
C GLU A 86 2.24 4.83 0.41
N ASP A 87 2.79 6.05 0.30
CA ASP A 87 2.02 7.29 0.48
C ASP A 87 0.76 7.34 -0.42
N LYS A 88 0.83 6.81 -1.65
CA LYS A 88 -0.32 6.72 -2.54
C LYS A 88 -1.35 5.70 -2.05
N LEU A 89 -0.92 4.54 -1.55
CA LEU A 89 -1.82 3.50 -1.04
C LEU A 89 -2.60 3.98 0.18
N ASP A 90 -1.94 4.69 1.09
CA ASP A 90 -2.58 5.35 2.23
C ASP A 90 -3.68 6.34 1.79
N ILE A 91 -3.38 7.14 0.76
CA ILE A 91 -4.35 8.09 0.21
C ILE A 91 -5.52 7.36 -0.46
N TYR A 92 -5.27 6.26 -1.17
CA TYR A 92 -6.33 5.42 -1.75
C TYR A 92 -7.23 4.86 -0.66
N GLU A 93 -6.67 4.30 0.41
CA GLU A 93 -7.44 3.74 1.52
C GLU A 93 -8.36 4.79 2.13
N ASP A 94 -7.81 5.95 2.53
CA ASP A 94 -8.55 7.04 3.17
C ASP A 94 -9.67 7.60 2.27
N ARG A 95 -9.33 7.94 1.01
CA ARG A 95 -10.26 8.61 0.09
C ARG A 95 -11.32 7.68 -0.47
N LEU A 96 -10.89 6.51 -0.95
CA LEU A 96 -11.78 5.53 -1.56
C LEU A 96 -12.66 4.89 -0.49
N GLY A 97 -12.10 4.59 0.69
CA GLY A 97 -12.85 4.07 1.82
C GLY A 97 -13.93 5.03 2.29
N GLY A 98 -13.59 6.31 2.48
CA GLY A 98 -14.55 7.36 2.83
C GLY A 98 -15.68 7.51 1.80
N TYR A 99 -15.34 7.50 0.51
CA TYR A 99 -16.32 7.62 -0.58
C TYR A 99 -17.24 6.40 -0.69
N LEU A 100 -16.72 5.17 -0.51
CA LEU A 100 -17.51 3.95 -0.47
C LEU A 100 -18.51 3.94 0.70
N VAL A 101 -18.11 4.45 1.87
CA VAL A 101 -18.99 4.63 3.01
C VAL A 101 -20.10 5.63 2.68
N GLU A 102 -19.76 6.73 2.03
CA GLU A 102 -20.75 7.74 1.60
C GLU A 102 -21.74 7.16 0.58
N ILE A 103 -21.26 6.42 -0.44
CA ILE A 103 -22.12 5.71 -1.39
C ILE A 103 -23.11 4.80 -0.65
N SER A 104 -22.67 4.09 0.39
CA SER A 104 -23.52 3.15 1.13
C SER A 104 -24.69 3.80 1.86
N GLN A 105 -24.62 5.11 2.13
CA GLN A 105 -25.69 5.89 2.77
C GLN A 105 -26.79 6.31 1.77
N HIS A 106 -26.53 6.18 0.47
CA HIS A 106 -27.50 6.42 -0.58
C HIS A 106 -28.26 5.13 -0.90
N GLY A 107 -29.45 5.23 -1.47
CA GLY A 107 -30.28 4.07 -1.83
C GLY A 107 -29.65 3.23 -2.95
N ILE A 108 -28.68 2.36 -2.61
CA ILE A 108 -27.98 1.46 -3.54
C ILE A 108 -28.68 0.12 -3.67
N SER A 109 -28.48 -0.57 -4.80
CA SER A 109 -28.97 -1.93 -5.01
C SER A 109 -28.27 -2.94 -4.09
N ILE A 110 -28.89 -4.12 -3.87
CA ILE A 110 -28.26 -5.21 -3.10
C ILE A 110 -26.95 -5.65 -3.77
N ALA A 111 -26.88 -5.64 -5.10
CA ALA A 111 -25.68 -6.00 -5.86
C ALA A 111 -24.56 -4.97 -5.58
N ASP A 112 -24.85 -3.68 -5.65
CA ASP A 112 -23.91 -2.60 -5.38
C ASP A 112 -23.43 -2.65 -3.93
N SER A 113 -24.33 -2.88 -2.97
CA SER A 113 -23.99 -3.02 -1.55
C SER A 113 -22.99 -4.16 -1.31
N ARG A 114 -23.15 -5.30 -1.99
CA ARG A 114 -22.17 -6.40 -1.92
C ARG A 114 -20.84 -6.01 -2.54
N THR A 115 -20.85 -5.26 -3.65
CA THR A 115 -19.63 -4.77 -4.30
C THR A 115 -18.91 -3.78 -3.38
N VAL A 116 -19.59 -2.81 -2.81
CA VAL A 116 -19.04 -1.85 -1.83
C VAL A 116 -18.37 -2.59 -0.66
N SER A 117 -19.05 -3.61 -0.08
CA SER A 117 -18.47 -4.40 1.01
C SER A 117 -17.16 -5.11 0.59
N ARG A 118 -17.12 -5.69 -0.62
CA ARG A 118 -15.90 -6.35 -1.14
C ARG A 118 -14.76 -5.35 -1.38
N LEU A 119 -15.09 -4.17 -1.92
CA LEU A 119 -14.10 -3.13 -2.16
C LEU A 119 -13.49 -2.61 -0.85
N LEU A 120 -14.31 -2.39 0.20
CA LEU A 120 -13.82 -1.99 1.51
C LEU A 120 -12.85 -3.00 2.13
N HIS A 121 -13.04 -4.29 1.90
CA HIS A 121 -12.07 -5.31 2.31
C HIS A 121 -10.81 -5.27 1.45
N ALA A 122 -10.97 -5.18 0.13
CA ALA A 122 -9.84 -5.19 -0.81
C ALA A 122 -8.89 -4.01 -0.62
N ILE A 123 -9.41 -2.79 -0.38
CA ILE A 123 -8.57 -1.62 -0.15
C ILE A 123 -7.72 -1.75 1.12
N GLY A 124 -8.30 -2.28 2.22
CA GLY A 124 -7.52 -2.56 3.43
C GLY A 124 -6.49 -3.68 3.25
N ASP A 125 -6.77 -4.68 2.38
CA ASP A 125 -5.80 -5.71 2.05
C ASP A 125 -4.64 -5.15 1.19
N PHE A 126 -4.92 -4.22 0.26
CA PHE A 126 -3.90 -3.59 -0.58
C PHE A 126 -3.03 -2.60 0.20
N GLU A 127 -3.59 -1.85 1.15
CA GLU A 127 -2.81 -1.02 2.06
C GLU A 127 -1.84 -1.88 2.87
N ARG A 128 -2.30 -3.00 3.46
CA ARG A 128 -1.42 -3.93 4.19
C ARG A 128 -0.31 -4.53 3.31
N LEU A 129 -0.56 -4.75 2.03
CA LEU A 129 0.51 -5.16 1.10
C LEU A 129 1.55 -4.05 0.92
N GLY A 130 1.14 -2.78 0.90
CA GLY A 130 2.03 -1.63 0.92
C GLY A 130 2.91 -1.59 2.17
N ASP A 131 2.30 -1.75 3.35
CA ASP A 131 3.00 -1.85 4.64
C ASP A 131 4.04 -2.98 4.65
N HIS A 132 3.70 -4.15 4.10
CA HIS A 132 4.64 -5.26 4.00
C HIS A 132 5.79 -4.97 3.03
N ALA A 133 5.53 -4.27 1.92
CA ALA A 133 6.58 -3.83 1.01
C ALA A 133 7.55 -2.85 1.70
N LEU A 134 7.02 -1.94 2.52
CA LEU A 134 7.84 -1.01 3.30
C LEU A 134 8.72 -1.75 4.32
N ASN A 135 8.18 -2.75 5.03
CA ASN A 135 8.96 -3.57 5.97
C ASN A 135 10.09 -4.36 5.26
N LEU A 136 9.83 -4.88 4.05
CA LEU A 136 10.85 -5.54 3.22
C LEU A 136 11.92 -4.53 2.78
N GLN A 137 11.52 -3.32 2.38
CA GLN A 137 12.44 -2.25 2.02
C GLN A 137 13.34 -1.85 3.19
N GLU A 138 12.80 -1.72 4.41
CA GLU A 138 13.60 -1.42 5.61
C GLU A 138 14.63 -2.53 5.87
N SER A 139 14.24 -3.80 5.69
CA SER A 139 15.12 -4.95 5.82
C SER A 139 16.23 -4.95 4.76
N ALA A 140 15.90 -4.62 3.50
CA ALA A 140 16.86 -4.52 2.41
C ALA A 140 17.89 -3.40 2.65
N ARG A 141 17.43 -2.25 3.14
CA ARG A 141 18.30 -1.14 3.54
C ARG A 141 19.27 -1.56 4.67
N GLU A 142 18.76 -2.26 5.68
CA GLU A 142 19.59 -2.75 6.79
C GLU A 142 20.66 -3.74 6.33
N LEU A 143 20.32 -4.66 5.40
CA LEU A 143 21.27 -5.58 4.79
C LEU A 143 22.37 -4.80 4.04
N HIS A 144 21.98 -3.81 3.24
CA HIS A 144 22.90 -2.97 2.47
C HIS A 144 23.83 -2.15 3.38
N GLU A 145 23.30 -1.43 4.35
CA GLU A 145 24.08 -0.58 5.27
C GLU A 145 25.07 -1.38 6.13
N LYS A 146 24.73 -2.62 6.47
CA LYS A 146 25.58 -3.52 7.28
C LYS A 146 26.45 -4.44 6.44
N GLU A 147 26.42 -4.33 5.10
CA GLU A 147 27.14 -5.19 4.17
C GLU A 147 26.87 -6.70 4.43
N LEU A 148 25.63 -7.03 4.79
CA LEU A 148 25.23 -8.40 5.07
C LEU A 148 24.74 -9.08 3.80
N HIS A 149 25.11 -10.37 3.65
CA HIS A 149 24.68 -11.21 2.54
C HIS A 149 24.06 -12.50 3.06
N PHE A 150 23.08 -12.99 2.33
CA PHE A 150 22.55 -14.31 2.59
C PHE A 150 23.58 -15.40 2.24
N SER A 151 23.55 -16.53 2.92
CA SER A 151 24.30 -17.71 2.47
C SER A 151 23.68 -18.26 1.18
N ALA A 152 24.46 -18.97 0.37
CA ALA A 152 23.96 -19.57 -0.87
C ALA A 152 22.74 -20.51 -0.64
N ALA A 153 22.67 -21.18 0.51
CA ALA A 153 21.52 -22.00 0.88
C ALA A 153 20.28 -21.13 1.18
N ALA A 154 20.46 -20.03 1.92
CA ALA A 154 19.36 -19.12 2.24
C ALA A 154 18.86 -18.37 0.99
N GLU A 155 19.74 -17.99 0.06
CA GLU A 155 19.35 -17.40 -1.23
C GLU A 155 18.49 -18.36 -2.05
N ALA A 156 18.87 -19.64 -2.12
CA ALA A 156 18.09 -20.64 -2.86
C ALA A 156 16.70 -20.85 -2.24
N GLU A 157 16.57 -20.90 -0.91
CA GLU A 157 15.28 -21.03 -0.23
C GLU A 157 14.44 -19.77 -0.40
N LEU A 158 15.04 -18.59 -0.30
CA LEU A 158 14.38 -17.30 -0.50
C LEU A 158 13.81 -17.19 -1.92
N GLU A 159 14.58 -17.57 -2.96
CA GLU A 159 14.11 -17.50 -4.35
C GLU A 159 12.88 -18.38 -4.60
N VAL A 160 12.79 -19.57 -3.97
CA VAL A 160 11.58 -20.40 -4.04
C VAL A 160 10.37 -19.66 -3.45
N LEU A 161 10.54 -19.05 -2.28
CA LEU A 161 9.47 -18.28 -1.63
C LEU A 161 9.05 -17.06 -2.47
N LEU A 162 10.01 -16.31 -3.01
CA LEU A 162 9.76 -15.14 -3.83
C LEU A 162 9.09 -15.49 -5.16
N SER A 163 9.45 -16.63 -5.77
CA SER A 163 8.78 -17.12 -6.96
C SER A 163 7.30 -17.45 -6.68
N ALA A 164 7.01 -18.15 -5.59
CA ALA A 164 5.64 -18.47 -5.19
C ALA A 164 4.83 -17.19 -4.90
N LEU A 165 5.44 -16.18 -4.26
CA LEU A 165 4.81 -14.90 -3.99
C LEU A 165 4.47 -14.13 -5.27
N ARG A 166 5.38 -14.10 -6.26
CA ARG A 166 5.12 -13.50 -7.58
C ARG A 166 3.93 -14.18 -8.26
N ASP A 167 3.89 -15.50 -8.26
CA ASP A 167 2.79 -16.28 -8.85
C ASP A 167 1.44 -15.97 -8.18
N ILE A 168 1.41 -15.85 -6.86
CA ILE A 168 0.19 -15.50 -6.10
C ILE A 168 -0.27 -14.08 -6.45
N LEU A 169 0.64 -13.11 -6.48
CA LEU A 169 0.33 -11.73 -6.84
C LEU A 169 -0.20 -11.61 -8.26
N ASP A 170 0.37 -12.37 -9.20
CA ASP A 170 -0.09 -12.41 -10.59
C ASP A 170 -1.49 -13.02 -10.72
N GLN A 171 -1.80 -14.05 -9.95
CA GLN A 171 -3.14 -14.67 -9.96
C GLN A 171 -4.21 -13.79 -9.27
N ALA A 172 -3.83 -13.05 -8.25
CA ALA A 172 -4.79 -12.21 -7.50
C ALA A 172 -5.25 -10.96 -8.26
N LEU A 173 -4.45 -10.48 -9.23
CA LEU A 173 -4.68 -9.20 -9.92
C LEU A 173 -4.88 -9.33 -11.44
N ASN A 174 -4.95 -10.55 -11.98
CA ASN A 174 -5.38 -10.87 -13.35
C ASN A 174 -6.82 -11.37 -13.34
#